data_fe890dd277300492e5bc1894f018696a
#
_entry.id   fe890dd277300492e5bc1894f018696a
#
_cell.length_a   1.000
_cell.length_b   1.000
_cell.length_c   1.000
_cell.angle_alpha   90.00
_cell.angle_beta   90.00
_cell.angle_gamma   90.00
#
_symmetry.space_group_name_H-M   'P 1'
#
loop_
_entity.id
_entity.type
_entity.pdbx_description
1 polymer ?
#
loop_
_entity_poly.entity_id
_entity_poly.type
_entity_poly.pdbx_seq_one_letter_code
_entity_poly.pdbx_strand_id
1 'polypeptide(L)'
;MADRSVDFLLIGGGVASANCARWLRRKGAEGSILLVGREPDLPYDRPPLSKGYLRGSEDRAGVLVRPANWYAEQQIEALTRTSAMKLDLAARTVKLSDKQEVAFGQALLATGANVRRLNVPGAELEGIHYLRTLGNSDAIREDAAGKRVVLIGGSYIASEVAASLTEMGSQCTLVMLESVVLSRQFGSEAAGFFHELLGAHGIAIFGDDELDSFRGSDGRVTTVVTKSGREIGADAVVIGAGVGADVMLARGAGLELGESGGIRVDAQLQTGTPGVFAAGDAAEYESVVHGGRRIRVEHWDVAFNQGKAVAQNMLGPAADYDVVPYFFSDLSDWAGIEYVGPAREWDQEVIRGSMDAGAFTVFYLDDGRLAGALTVGRSEDLQLARRLIASGASVGDRSAQLADLSVDLDTL
;
A
#
# COMPACT_ATOMS: atom_id res chain seq x y z
N MET A 1 -22.39 -20.57 -23.18
CA MET A 1 -22.54 -19.14 -23.53
C MET A 1 -22.56 -18.38 -22.21
N ALA A 2 -21.92 -17.22 -22.14
CA ALA A 2 -21.98 -16.38 -20.94
C ALA A 2 -23.43 -15.99 -20.62
N ASP A 3 -23.75 -15.86 -19.32
CA ASP A 3 -25.11 -15.51 -18.86
C ASP A 3 -25.46 -14.05 -19.19
N ARG A 4 -24.42 -13.18 -19.23
CA ARG A 4 -24.54 -11.75 -19.58
C ARG A 4 -23.21 -11.21 -20.11
N SER A 5 -23.24 -9.98 -20.62
CA SER A 5 -22.03 -9.25 -21.06
C SER A 5 -21.96 -7.85 -20.47
N VAL A 6 -20.74 -7.35 -20.30
CA VAL A 6 -20.46 -5.98 -19.89
C VAL A 6 -19.34 -5.38 -20.75
N ASP A 7 -19.34 -4.07 -20.93
CA ASP A 7 -18.29 -3.40 -21.69
C ASP A 7 -17.00 -3.31 -20.90
N PHE A 8 -17.09 -2.99 -19.60
CA PHE A 8 -15.96 -2.83 -18.70
C PHE A 8 -16.12 -3.70 -17.45
N LEU A 9 -15.18 -4.63 -17.26
CA LEU A 9 -15.10 -5.49 -16.08
C LEU A 9 -13.94 -5.04 -15.20
N LEU A 10 -14.22 -4.67 -13.94
CA LEU A 10 -13.22 -4.22 -12.97
C LEU A 10 -13.13 -5.25 -11.83
N ILE A 11 -12.03 -6.00 -11.77
CA ILE A 11 -11.83 -7.08 -10.81
C ILE A 11 -10.97 -6.60 -9.65
N GLY A 12 -11.58 -6.46 -8.48
CA GLY A 12 -10.99 -5.98 -7.23
C GLY A 12 -11.80 -4.83 -6.63
N GLY A 13 -12.13 -4.93 -5.35
CA GLY A 13 -12.91 -3.93 -4.60
C GLY A 13 -12.07 -2.84 -3.96
N GLY A 14 -10.97 -2.43 -4.59
CA GLY A 14 -10.04 -1.40 -4.06
C GLY A 14 -10.13 -0.06 -4.78
N VAL A 15 -9.27 0.87 -4.35
CA VAL A 15 -9.21 2.25 -4.87
C VAL A 15 -8.94 2.33 -6.38
N ALA A 16 -8.11 1.42 -6.93
CA ALA A 16 -7.80 1.41 -8.35
C ALA A 16 -9.06 1.16 -9.21
N SER A 17 -9.85 0.14 -8.87
CA SER A 17 -11.13 -0.14 -9.57
C SER A 17 -12.16 0.96 -9.38
N ALA A 18 -12.33 1.47 -8.16
CA ALA A 18 -13.26 2.56 -7.89
C ALA A 18 -12.91 3.84 -8.67
N ASN A 19 -11.60 4.15 -8.73
CA ASN A 19 -11.16 5.32 -9.47
C ASN A 19 -11.21 5.10 -11.00
N CYS A 20 -10.94 3.89 -11.47
CA CYS A 20 -11.15 3.52 -12.87
C CYS A 20 -12.62 3.70 -13.26
N ALA A 21 -13.56 3.14 -12.51
CA ALA A 21 -15.00 3.30 -12.75
C ALA A 21 -15.42 4.78 -12.78
N ARG A 22 -14.93 5.59 -11.82
CA ARG A 22 -15.16 7.04 -11.79
C ARG A 22 -14.67 7.73 -13.05
N TRP A 23 -13.45 7.44 -13.49
CA TRP A 23 -12.86 8.12 -14.63
C TRP A 23 -13.43 7.65 -15.96
N LEU A 24 -13.88 6.40 -16.07
CA LEU A 24 -14.67 5.93 -17.22
C LEU A 24 -15.91 6.81 -17.39
N ARG A 25 -16.71 6.98 -16.32
CA ARG A 25 -17.92 7.84 -16.38
C ARG A 25 -17.59 9.31 -16.62
N ARG A 26 -16.57 9.84 -15.95
CA ARG A 26 -16.14 11.23 -16.12
C ARG A 26 -15.66 11.56 -17.53
N LYS A 27 -15.10 10.57 -18.23
CA LYS A 27 -14.66 10.69 -19.63
C LYS A 27 -15.75 10.32 -20.65
N GLY A 28 -16.98 10.10 -20.22
CA GLY A 28 -18.13 9.89 -21.07
C GLY A 28 -18.35 8.46 -21.53
N ALA A 29 -17.80 7.46 -20.86
CA ALA A 29 -18.12 6.07 -21.17
C ALA A 29 -19.61 5.79 -20.92
N GLU A 30 -20.36 5.39 -21.96
CA GLU A 30 -21.79 5.02 -21.87
C GLU A 30 -22.00 3.52 -21.62
N GLY A 31 -20.98 2.70 -21.91
CA GLY A 31 -21.03 1.25 -21.74
C GLY A 31 -21.23 0.78 -20.29
N SER A 32 -21.68 -0.45 -20.14
CA SER A 32 -21.91 -1.11 -18.86
C SER A 32 -20.61 -1.32 -18.09
N ILE A 33 -20.60 -1.00 -16.78
CA ILE A 33 -19.46 -1.18 -15.88
C ILE A 33 -19.86 -2.15 -14.76
N LEU A 34 -19.10 -3.24 -14.61
CA LEU A 34 -19.22 -4.18 -13.53
C LEU A 34 -17.94 -4.17 -12.68
N LEU A 35 -18.08 -3.82 -11.40
CA LEU A 35 -17.03 -3.91 -10.40
C LEU A 35 -17.28 -5.14 -9.51
N VAL A 36 -16.28 -6.01 -9.35
CA VAL A 36 -16.40 -7.25 -8.58
C VAL A 36 -15.40 -7.22 -7.42
N GLY A 37 -15.90 -7.25 -6.18
CA GLY A 37 -15.12 -7.25 -4.95
C GLY A 37 -15.45 -8.43 -4.05
N ARG A 38 -14.41 -9.13 -3.55
CA ARG A 38 -14.58 -10.28 -2.63
C ARG A 38 -14.97 -9.87 -1.21
N GLU A 39 -14.63 -8.67 -0.80
CA GLU A 39 -14.91 -8.13 0.52
C GLU A 39 -16.40 -7.77 0.66
N PRO A 40 -16.94 -7.70 1.89
CA PRO A 40 -18.35 -7.37 2.11
C PRO A 40 -18.66 -5.89 1.86
N ASP A 41 -17.64 -5.06 1.83
CA ASP A 41 -17.76 -3.60 1.73
C ASP A 41 -17.56 -3.13 0.29
N LEU A 42 -18.21 -2.04 -0.06
CA LEU A 42 -17.88 -1.25 -1.26
C LEU A 42 -16.43 -0.75 -1.18
N PRO A 43 -15.82 -0.36 -2.31
CA PRO A 43 -14.45 0.13 -2.29
C PRO A 43 -14.20 1.21 -1.24
N TYR A 44 -13.19 1.03 -0.41
CA TYR A 44 -12.78 1.92 0.66
C TYR A 44 -11.27 2.18 0.65
N ASP A 45 -10.86 3.25 1.29
CA ASP A 45 -9.45 3.62 1.46
C ASP A 45 -8.81 2.80 2.59
N ARG A 46 -7.66 2.19 2.30
CA ARG A 46 -6.97 1.34 3.28
C ARG A 46 -6.11 2.11 4.29
N PRO A 47 -5.50 3.28 3.97
CA PRO A 47 -4.69 4.00 4.94
C PRO A 47 -5.37 4.28 6.28
N PRO A 48 -6.67 4.60 6.37
CA PRO A 48 -7.37 4.80 7.64
C PRO A 48 -7.39 3.59 8.57
N LEU A 49 -7.24 2.36 8.04
CA LEU A 49 -7.39 1.12 8.81
C LEU A 49 -6.34 0.93 9.91
N SER A 50 -5.16 1.55 9.78
CA SER A 50 -4.11 1.60 10.79
C SER A 50 -4.10 2.91 11.59
N LYS A 51 -4.99 3.86 11.27
CA LYS A 51 -5.00 5.24 11.73
C LYS A 51 -6.37 5.64 12.32
N GLY A 52 -7.04 6.63 11.73
CA GLY A 52 -8.29 7.20 12.21
C GLY A 52 -9.42 6.17 12.36
N TYR A 53 -9.56 5.25 11.42
CA TYR A 53 -10.55 4.19 11.53
C TYR A 53 -10.23 3.22 12.69
N LEU A 54 -8.97 2.83 12.87
CA LEU A 54 -8.55 2.00 14.01
C LEU A 54 -8.82 2.70 15.34
N ARG A 55 -8.51 3.97 15.44
CA ARG A 55 -8.75 4.78 16.65
C ARG A 55 -10.23 5.13 16.88
N GLY A 56 -11.11 4.92 15.88
CA GLY A 56 -12.53 5.24 15.97
C GLY A 56 -12.85 6.72 15.75
N SER A 57 -11.91 7.53 15.27
CA SER A 57 -12.15 8.92 14.86
C SER A 57 -12.75 9.03 13.46
N GLU A 58 -12.68 7.96 12.66
CA GLU A 58 -13.34 7.82 11.38
C GLU A 58 -14.31 6.63 11.42
N ASP A 59 -15.47 6.77 10.78
CA ASP A 59 -16.45 5.70 10.68
C ASP A 59 -16.35 4.95 9.33
N ARG A 60 -17.11 3.86 9.23
CA ARG A 60 -17.13 3.01 8.02
C ARG A 60 -17.58 3.75 6.76
N ALA A 61 -18.48 4.72 6.89
CA ALA A 61 -18.97 5.50 5.77
C ALA A 61 -17.93 6.53 5.29
N GLY A 62 -17.20 7.12 6.23
CA GLY A 62 -16.14 8.11 5.97
C GLY A 62 -14.96 7.56 5.21
N VAL A 63 -14.66 6.27 5.36
CA VAL A 63 -13.52 5.64 4.66
C VAL A 63 -13.88 5.07 3.29
N LEU A 64 -15.15 5.13 2.85
CA LEU A 64 -15.50 4.69 1.50
C LEU A 64 -14.88 5.61 0.43
N VAL A 65 -14.29 5.04 -0.61
CA VAL A 65 -13.75 5.81 -1.76
C VAL A 65 -14.83 6.68 -2.39
N ARG A 66 -16.08 6.21 -2.41
CA ARG A 66 -17.28 6.94 -2.85
C ARG A 66 -18.45 6.58 -1.95
N PRO A 67 -19.39 7.53 -1.74
CA PRO A 67 -20.63 7.22 -1.04
C PRO A 67 -21.34 6.00 -1.63
N ALA A 68 -22.02 5.22 -0.82
CA ALA A 68 -22.60 3.94 -1.26
C ALA A 68 -23.59 4.08 -2.43
N ASN A 69 -24.40 5.14 -2.46
CA ASN A 69 -25.36 5.42 -3.52
C ASN A 69 -24.71 5.87 -4.83
N TRP A 70 -23.47 6.38 -4.77
CA TRP A 70 -22.76 6.91 -5.94
C TRP A 70 -22.65 5.91 -7.09
N TYR A 71 -22.39 4.63 -6.79
CA TYR A 71 -22.24 3.60 -7.81
C TYR A 71 -23.53 3.44 -8.63
N ALA A 72 -24.68 3.34 -7.96
CA ALA A 72 -25.98 3.24 -8.61
C ALA A 72 -26.33 4.50 -9.40
N GLU A 73 -26.08 5.68 -8.85
CA GLU A 73 -26.28 6.97 -9.52
C GLU A 73 -25.46 7.12 -10.80
N GLN A 74 -24.26 6.52 -10.82
CA GLN A 74 -23.38 6.48 -12.00
C GLN A 74 -23.61 5.25 -12.88
N GLN A 75 -24.66 4.47 -12.65
CA GLN A 75 -24.96 3.25 -13.41
C GLN A 75 -23.75 2.29 -13.42
N ILE A 76 -23.08 2.13 -12.30
CA ILE A 76 -22.01 1.18 -12.06
C ILE A 76 -22.56 0.06 -11.20
N GLU A 77 -22.55 -1.15 -11.70
CA GLU A 77 -22.89 -2.33 -10.90
C GLU A 77 -21.68 -2.72 -10.03
N ALA A 78 -21.82 -2.70 -8.72
CA ALA A 78 -20.77 -3.08 -7.78
C ALA A 78 -21.22 -4.32 -6.99
N LEU A 79 -20.61 -5.45 -7.28
CA LEU A 79 -20.83 -6.71 -6.58
C LEU A 79 -19.82 -6.84 -5.44
N THR A 80 -20.31 -6.81 -4.20
CA THR A 80 -19.54 -7.18 -3.01
C THR A 80 -19.71 -8.67 -2.69
N ARG A 81 -18.87 -9.24 -1.81
CA ARG A 81 -18.87 -10.68 -1.45
C ARG A 81 -18.79 -11.61 -2.65
N THR A 82 -18.27 -11.13 -3.78
CA THR A 82 -18.20 -11.84 -5.04
C THR A 82 -16.77 -11.92 -5.52
N SER A 83 -16.28 -13.13 -5.76
CA SER A 83 -14.92 -13.35 -6.27
C SER A 83 -14.93 -13.72 -7.74
N ALA A 84 -13.98 -13.21 -8.51
CA ALA A 84 -13.66 -13.74 -9.84
C ALA A 84 -12.85 -15.03 -9.66
N MET A 85 -13.44 -16.17 -10.06
CA MET A 85 -12.87 -17.50 -9.81
C MET A 85 -12.02 -18.02 -10.96
N LYS A 86 -12.38 -17.69 -12.19
CA LYS A 86 -11.65 -18.08 -13.39
C LYS A 86 -11.82 -16.99 -14.45
N LEU A 87 -10.74 -16.62 -15.09
CA LEU A 87 -10.69 -15.69 -16.21
C LEU A 87 -10.29 -16.47 -17.47
N ASP A 88 -11.09 -16.40 -18.51
CA ASP A 88 -10.78 -16.95 -19.82
C ASP A 88 -10.52 -15.79 -20.79
N LEU A 89 -9.26 -15.60 -21.13
CA LEU A 89 -8.81 -14.48 -21.98
C LEU A 89 -9.21 -14.67 -23.46
N ALA A 90 -9.25 -15.92 -23.94
CA ALA A 90 -9.61 -16.23 -25.31
C ALA A 90 -11.12 -16.05 -25.57
N ALA A 91 -11.94 -16.54 -24.63
CA ALA A 91 -13.38 -16.37 -24.67
C ALA A 91 -13.85 -15.00 -24.18
N ARG A 92 -12.95 -14.23 -23.53
CA ARG A 92 -13.25 -12.96 -22.85
C ARG A 92 -14.39 -13.09 -21.86
N THR A 93 -14.31 -14.11 -20.99
CA THR A 93 -15.30 -14.36 -19.95
C THR A 93 -14.66 -14.49 -18.58
N VAL A 94 -15.41 -14.14 -17.54
CA VAL A 94 -15.06 -14.38 -16.13
C VAL A 94 -16.15 -15.23 -15.47
N LYS A 95 -15.74 -16.25 -14.73
CA LYS A 95 -16.64 -17.01 -13.86
C LYS A 95 -16.57 -16.47 -12.45
N LEU A 96 -17.71 -16.09 -11.89
CA LEU A 96 -17.86 -15.54 -10.54
C LEU A 96 -18.15 -16.64 -9.50
N SER A 97 -17.98 -16.31 -8.22
CA SER A 97 -18.22 -17.25 -7.10
C SER A 97 -19.69 -17.65 -6.94
N ASP A 98 -20.63 -16.84 -7.41
CA ASP A 98 -22.06 -17.14 -7.47
C ASP A 98 -22.45 -18.02 -8.68
N LYS A 99 -21.44 -18.50 -9.44
CA LYS A 99 -21.52 -19.34 -10.64
C LYS A 99 -21.91 -18.61 -11.93
N GLN A 100 -22.22 -17.33 -11.89
CA GLN A 100 -22.46 -16.55 -13.11
C GLN A 100 -21.21 -16.53 -14.00
N GLU A 101 -21.41 -16.58 -15.30
CA GLU A 101 -20.37 -16.36 -16.32
C GLU A 101 -20.66 -15.05 -17.06
N VAL A 102 -19.73 -14.11 -16.99
CA VAL A 102 -19.88 -12.76 -17.55
C VAL A 102 -18.87 -12.58 -18.68
N ALA A 103 -19.36 -12.25 -19.88
CA ALA A 103 -18.50 -11.81 -20.97
C ALA A 103 -18.13 -10.33 -20.79
N PHE A 104 -16.95 -9.92 -21.27
CA PHE A 104 -16.49 -8.54 -21.13
C PHE A 104 -15.85 -7.99 -22.41
N GLY A 105 -16.02 -6.70 -22.62
CA GLY A 105 -15.32 -5.95 -23.65
C GLY A 105 -13.87 -5.68 -23.25
N GLN A 106 -13.63 -5.02 -22.16
CA GLN A 106 -12.31 -4.77 -21.58
C GLN A 106 -12.29 -5.13 -20.09
N ALA A 107 -11.12 -5.46 -19.54
CA ALA A 107 -10.98 -5.84 -18.15
C ALA A 107 -9.82 -5.15 -17.45
N LEU A 108 -10.01 -4.79 -16.18
CA LEU A 108 -8.98 -4.36 -15.24
C LEU A 108 -8.83 -5.42 -14.12
N LEU A 109 -7.62 -5.92 -13.92
CA LEU A 109 -7.22 -6.71 -12.77
C LEU A 109 -6.58 -5.78 -11.72
N ALA A 110 -7.33 -5.46 -10.67
CA ALA A 110 -6.88 -4.64 -9.54
C ALA A 110 -7.09 -5.39 -8.22
N THR A 111 -6.65 -6.63 -8.21
CA THR A 111 -6.82 -7.60 -7.12
C THR A 111 -6.04 -7.24 -5.85
N GLY A 112 -5.09 -6.32 -5.96
CA GLY A 112 -4.30 -5.81 -4.84
C GLY A 112 -3.30 -6.82 -4.31
N ALA A 113 -3.16 -6.88 -2.98
CA ALA A 113 -2.21 -7.75 -2.30
C ALA A 113 -2.84 -8.42 -1.08
N ASN A 114 -2.29 -9.56 -0.67
CA ASN A 114 -2.65 -10.29 0.54
C ASN A 114 -1.53 -10.22 1.57
N VAL A 115 -1.88 -10.22 2.86
CA VAL A 115 -0.90 -10.31 3.96
C VAL A 115 -0.10 -11.61 3.89
N ARG A 116 1.18 -11.54 4.19
CA ARG A 116 2.03 -12.72 4.37
C ARG A 116 1.75 -13.32 5.74
N ARG A 117 1.18 -14.52 5.75
CA ARG A 117 0.95 -15.25 6.99
C ARG A 117 2.23 -15.93 7.43
N LEU A 118 2.58 -15.79 8.71
CA LEU A 118 3.70 -16.50 9.30
C LEU A 118 3.28 -17.92 9.66
N ASN A 119 4.17 -18.87 9.39
CA ASN A 119 3.97 -20.28 9.73
C ASN A 119 4.94 -20.66 10.87
N VAL A 120 4.55 -20.28 12.10
CA VAL A 120 5.29 -20.56 13.33
C VAL A 120 4.39 -21.29 14.32
N PRO A 121 4.93 -22.06 15.27
CA PRO A 121 4.11 -22.72 16.30
C PRO A 121 3.23 -21.71 17.04
N GLY A 122 1.96 -22.02 17.23
CA GLY A 122 0.96 -21.21 17.91
C GLY A 122 0.34 -20.10 17.05
N ALA A 123 0.64 -20.01 15.75
CA ALA A 123 0.05 -19.01 14.85
C ALA A 123 -1.48 -19.12 14.68
N GLU A 124 -2.05 -20.23 15.09
CA GLU A 124 -3.49 -20.51 15.09
C GLU A 124 -4.24 -19.99 16.32
N LEU A 125 -3.54 -19.49 17.34
CA LEU A 125 -4.15 -18.99 18.57
C LEU A 125 -5.01 -17.75 18.31
N GLU A 126 -6.12 -17.62 19.04
CA GLU A 126 -6.92 -16.40 19.06
C GLU A 126 -6.12 -15.20 19.60
N GLY A 127 -6.50 -13.99 19.18
CA GLY A 127 -5.80 -12.76 19.57
C GLY A 127 -4.57 -12.44 18.71
N ILE A 128 -4.31 -13.22 17.64
CA ILE A 128 -3.28 -12.94 16.65
C ILE A 128 -3.93 -12.39 15.39
N HIS A 129 -3.55 -11.17 15.02
CA HIS A 129 -4.19 -10.39 13.98
C HIS A 129 -3.23 -10.02 12.86
N TYR A 130 -3.79 -9.85 11.66
CA TYR A 130 -3.17 -9.25 10.49
C TYR A 130 -4.06 -8.12 10.02
N LEU A 131 -3.50 -6.99 9.62
CA LEU A 131 -4.27 -5.85 9.14
C LEU A 131 -4.32 -5.81 7.61
N ARG A 132 -5.53 -5.93 7.04
CA ARG A 132 -5.78 -5.73 5.61
C ARG A 132 -7.18 -5.18 5.31
N THR A 133 -8.18 -5.57 6.08
CA THR A 133 -9.59 -5.25 5.82
C THR A 133 -10.20 -4.44 6.95
N LEU A 134 -11.36 -3.81 6.70
CA LEU A 134 -12.16 -3.14 7.75
C LEU A 134 -12.43 -4.07 8.92
N GLY A 135 -12.86 -5.31 8.64
CA GLY A 135 -13.10 -6.29 9.70
C GLY A 135 -11.85 -6.67 10.49
N ASN A 136 -10.66 -6.64 9.88
CA ASN A 136 -9.41 -6.83 10.64
C ASN A 136 -9.14 -5.66 11.57
N SER A 137 -9.35 -4.43 11.11
CA SER A 137 -9.18 -3.24 11.96
C SER A 137 -10.18 -3.23 13.12
N ASP A 138 -11.44 -3.62 12.87
CA ASP A 138 -12.47 -3.77 13.92
C ASP A 138 -12.03 -4.79 14.97
N ALA A 139 -11.55 -5.99 14.54
CA ALA A 139 -11.06 -7.03 15.44
C ALA A 139 -9.82 -6.60 16.24
N ILE A 140 -8.88 -5.89 15.62
CA ILE A 140 -7.72 -5.34 16.32
C ILE A 140 -8.15 -4.33 17.39
N ARG A 141 -9.08 -3.43 17.05
CA ARG A 141 -9.61 -2.44 18.00
C ARG A 141 -10.23 -3.12 19.21
N GLU A 142 -11.08 -4.12 19.00
CA GLU A 142 -11.76 -4.86 20.08
C GLU A 142 -10.79 -5.62 20.97
N ASP A 143 -9.81 -6.28 20.35
CA ASP A 143 -8.89 -7.17 21.07
C ASP A 143 -7.69 -6.46 21.70
N ALA A 144 -7.23 -5.33 21.14
CA ALA A 144 -5.95 -4.73 21.48
C ALA A 144 -6.04 -3.41 22.27
N ALA A 145 -7.16 -2.67 22.17
CA ALA A 145 -7.27 -1.36 22.84
C ALA A 145 -7.10 -1.45 24.36
N GLY A 146 -6.20 -0.64 24.93
CA GLY A 146 -5.93 -0.59 26.36
C GLY A 146 -5.22 -1.82 26.94
N LYS A 147 -4.65 -2.69 26.09
CA LYS A 147 -4.03 -3.96 26.50
C LYS A 147 -2.52 -3.99 26.18
N ARG A 148 -1.85 -5.07 26.59
CA ARG A 148 -0.47 -5.35 26.19
C ARG A 148 -0.47 -5.95 24.79
N VAL A 149 0.15 -5.27 23.83
CA VAL A 149 0.14 -5.67 22.43
C VAL A 149 1.57 -5.84 21.95
N VAL A 150 1.85 -7.00 21.35
CA VAL A 150 3.12 -7.22 20.66
C VAL A 150 2.88 -7.08 19.15
N LEU A 151 3.68 -6.24 18.50
CA LEU A 151 3.63 -6.06 17.05
C LEU A 151 4.87 -6.72 16.44
N ILE A 152 4.66 -7.53 15.41
CA ILE A 152 5.73 -8.24 14.72
C ILE A 152 6.02 -7.55 13.39
N GLY A 153 7.23 -6.98 13.26
CA GLY A 153 7.72 -6.28 12.08
C GLY A 153 8.12 -4.84 12.38
N GLY A 154 9.07 -4.32 11.60
CA GLY A 154 9.63 -2.96 11.72
C GLY A 154 9.25 -2.02 10.58
N SER A 155 8.18 -2.33 9.81
CA SER A 155 7.74 -1.53 8.65
C SER A 155 6.50 -0.68 8.97
N TYR A 156 5.96 0.01 7.96
CA TYR A 156 4.87 0.99 8.11
C TYR A 156 3.69 0.49 8.95
N ILE A 157 3.08 -0.64 8.58
CA ILE A 157 1.84 -1.11 9.25
C ILE A 157 2.07 -1.39 10.74
N ALA A 158 3.18 -2.04 11.10
CA ALA A 158 3.47 -2.30 12.49
C ALA A 158 3.67 -0.99 13.28
N SER A 159 4.41 -0.03 12.71
CA SER A 159 4.65 1.29 13.33
C SER A 159 3.38 2.13 13.45
N GLU A 160 2.56 2.20 12.40
CA GLU A 160 1.29 2.93 12.39
C GLU A 160 0.28 2.35 13.39
N VAL A 161 0.16 1.02 13.44
CA VAL A 161 -0.73 0.33 14.37
C VAL A 161 -0.22 0.50 15.80
N ALA A 162 1.11 0.41 16.03
CA ALA A 162 1.70 0.66 17.35
C ALA A 162 1.40 2.08 17.85
N ALA A 163 1.60 3.09 16.99
CA ALA A 163 1.28 4.47 17.33
C ALA A 163 -0.21 4.65 17.65
N SER A 164 -1.10 4.12 16.80
CA SER A 164 -2.56 4.22 16.99
C SER A 164 -3.03 3.51 18.28
N LEU A 165 -2.52 2.31 18.55
CA LEU A 165 -2.88 1.57 19.77
C LEU A 165 -2.32 2.22 21.04
N THR A 166 -1.13 2.84 20.97
CA THR A 166 -0.56 3.61 22.08
C THR A 166 -1.47 4.79 22.44
N GLU A 167 -1.98 5.53 21.46
CA GLU A 167 -2.98 6.57 21.65
C GLU A 167 -4.30 6.05 22.28
N MET A 168 -4.63 4.78 22.01
CA MET A 168 -5.78 4.11 22.60
C MET A 168 -5.48 3.52 23.99
N GLY A 169 -4.33 3.84 24.59
CA GLY A 169 -3.92 3.41 25.94
C GLY A 169 -3.31 2.01 26.02
N SER A 170 -2.92 1.42 24.90
CA SER A 170 -2.26 0.11 24.88
C SER A 170 -0.78 0.22 25.22
N GLN A 171 -0.22 -0.83 25.83
CA GLN A 171 1.22 -0.99 26.03
C GLN A 171 1.79 -1.77 24.84
N CYS A 172 2.42 -1.05 23.91
CA CYS A 172 2.92 -1.62 22.66
C CYS A 172 4.40 -2.04 22.77
N THR A 173 4.70 -3.20 22.18
CA THR A 173 6.06 -3.71 22.03
C THR A 173 6.27 -4.13 20.58
N LEU A 174 7.27 -3.58 19.90
CA LEU A 174 7.69 -4.01 18.55
C LEU A 174 8.79 -5.07 18.66
N VAL A 175 8.67 -6.15 17.88
CA VAL A 175 9.71 -7.17 17.67
C VAL A 175 9.98 -7.23 16.17
N MET A 176 11.22 -7.06 15.76
CA MET A 176 11.56 -6.93 14.33
C MET A 176 12.97 -7.46 14.01
N LEU A 177 13.16 -7.85 12.75
CA LEU A 177 14.43 -8.35 12.23
C LEU A 177 15.47 -7.24 12.06
N GLU A 178 15.01 -6.04 11.72
CA GLU A 178 15.86 -4.87 11.58
C GLU A 178 16.31 -4.36 12.96
N SER A 179 17.49 -3.75 13.04
CA SER A 179 17.95 -3.06 14.25
C SER A 179 17.16 -1.78 14.53
N VAL A 180 16.73 -1.08 13.48
CA VAL A 180 16.05 0.21 13.53
C VAL A 180 14.77 0.16 12.72
N VAL A 181 13.67 0.71 13.27
CA VAL A 181 12.36 0.80 12.60
C VAL A 181 12.48 1.56 11.29
N LEU A 182 11.84 1.07 10.22
CA LEU A 182 11.81 1.68 8.88
C LEU A 182 13.18 1.82 8.18
N SER A 183 14.26 1.19 8.69
CA SER A 183 15.60 1.34 8.13
C SER A 183 15.73 0.82 6.69
N ARG A 184 14.98 -0.23 6.32
CA ARG A 184 14.97 -0.73 4.92
C ARG A 184 14.36 0.26 3.94
N GLN A 185 13.48 1.14 4.42
CA GLN A 185 12.75 2.09 3.58
C GLN A 185 13.47 3.41 3.44
N PHE A 186 14.11 3.88 4.52
CA PHE A 186 14.56 5.27 4.64
C PHE A 186 16.04 5.42 4.99
N GLY A 187 16.79 4.33 5.10
CA GLY A 187 18.18 4.38 5.57
C GLY A 187 18.30 4.63 7.07
N SER A 188 19.54 4.69 7.57
CA SER A 188 19.80 4.73 9.01
C SER A 188 19.44 6.06 9.66
N GLU A 189 19.71 7.18 8.98
CA GLU A 189 19.54 8.52 9.54
C GLU A 189 18.05 8.84 9.81
N ALA A 190 17.23 8.79 8.75
CA ALA A 190 15.80 9.03 8.89
C ALA A 190 15.11 7.97 9.75
N ALA A 191 15.53 6.72 9.67
CA ALA A 191 14.99 5.63 10.49
C ALA A 191 15.28 5.85 11.98
N GLY A 192 16.46 6.38 12.33
CA GLY A 192 16.82 6.76 13.70
C GLY A 192 15.80 7.71 14.33
N PHE A 193 15.42 8.75 13.59
CA PHE A 193 14.38 9.71 14.03
C PHE A 193 13.05 8.99 14.37
N PHE A 194 12.56 8.10 13.53
CA PHE A 194 11.30 7.38 13.79
C PHE A 194 11.41 6.38 14.94
N HIS A 195 12.57 5.73 15.08
CA HIS A 195 12.84 4.81 16.19
C HIS A 195 12.80 5.54 17.52
N GLU A 196 13.49 6.67 17.63
CA GLU A 196 13.50 7.51 18.82
C GLU A 196 12.12 8.10 19.12
N LEU A 197 11.39 8.55 18.09
CA LEU A 197 10.03 9.06 18.24
C LEU A 197 9.08 8.02 18.85
N LEU A 198 9.09 6.79 18.33
CA LEU A 198 8.25 5.71 18.86
C LEU A 198 8.64 5.36 20.31
N GLY A 199 9.95 5.29 20.60
CA GLY A 199 10.47 5.05 21.95
C GLY A 199 10.07 6.15 22.94
N ALA A 200 10.13 7.42 22.53
CA ALA A 200 9.73 8.58 23.35
C ALA A 200 8.23 8.54 23.71
N HIS A 201 7.40 7.91 22.88
CA HIS A 201 5.98 7.68 23.17
C HIS A 201 5.70 6.37 23.92
N GLY A 202 6.74 5.73 24.46
CA GLY A 202 6.61 4.58 25.37
C GLY A 202 6.47 3.22 24.67
N ILE A 203 6.71 3.14 23.36
CA ILE A 203 6.74 1.88 22.64
C ILE A 203 8.08 1.19 22.91
N ALA A 204 8.06 -0.02 23.48
CA ALA A 204 9.25 -0.84 23.63
C ALA A 204 9.64 -1.44 22.27
N ILE A 205 10.93 -1.36 21.87
CA ILE A 205 11.39 -1.83 20.57
C ILE A 205 12.52 -2.84 20.76
N PHE A 206 12.33 -4.05 20.24
CA PHE A 206 13.33 -5.11 20.18
C PHE A 206 13.70 -5.37 18.72
N GLY A 207 14.78 -4.74 18.29
CA GLY A 207 15.41 -4.97 17.00
C GLY A 207 16.37 -6.17 17.04
N ASP A 208 16.87 -6.56 15.86
CA ASP A 208 17.76 -7.71 15.68
C ASP A 208 17.22 -9.00 16.32
N ASP A 209 15.89 -9.15 16.36
CA ASP A 209 15.24 -10.31 16.94
C ASP A 209 14.13 -10.85 16.03
N GLU A 210 13.94 -12.13 16.03
CA GLU A 210 12.99 -12.81 15.16
C GLU A 210 11.95 -13.56 15.99
N LEU A 211 10.70 -13.52 15.55
CA LEU A 211 9.65 -14.33 16.12
C LEU A 211 10.00 -15.84 15.97
N ASP A 212 9.94 -16.58 17.08
CA ASP A 212 10.05 -18.04 17.08
C ASP A 212 8.68 -18.71 17.16
N SER A 213 7.90 -18.37 18.17
CA SER A 213 6.62 -19.02 18.42
C SER A 213 5.68 -18.16 19.27
N PHE A 214 4.42 -18.58 19.33
CA PHE A 214 3.43 -18.06 20.26
C PHE A 214 3.06 -19.15 21.27
N ARG A 215 2.88 -18.75 22.54
CA ARG A 215 2.30 -19.61 23.57
C ARG A 215 0.96 -19.05 24.01
N GLY A 216 0.04 -19.91 24.38
CA GLY A 216 -1.29 -19.53 24.79
C GLY A 216 -1.82 -20.34 25.95
N SER A 217 -2.94 -19.87 26.51
CA SER A 217 -3.79 -20.59 27.44
C SER A 217 -5.22 -20.47 26.95
N ASP A 218 -5.98 -21.54 27.10
CA ASP A 218 -7.40 -21.63 26.70
C ASP A 218 -7.67 -21.21 25.26
N GLY A 219 -6.71 -21.54 24.35
CA GLY A 219 -6.81 -21.23 22.93
C GLY A 219 -6.43 -19.80 22.53
N ARG A 220 -6.05 -18.92 23.48
CA ARG A 220 -5.70 -17.52 23.23
C ARG A 220 -4.24 -17.25 23.50
N VAL A 221 -3.62 -16.36 22.71
CA VAL A 221 -2.22 -15.96 22.89
C VAL A 221 -2.01 -15.28 24.24
N THR A 222 -0.91 -15.63 24.93
CA THR A 222 -0.49 -15.01 26.19
C THR A 222 0.96 -14.58 26.16
N THR A 223 1.77 -15.14 25.25
CA THR A 223 3.22 -14.89 25.21
C THR A 223 3.75 -15.00 23.80
N VAL A 224 4.56 -14.05 23.41
CA VAL A 224 5.39 -14.08 22.19
C VAL A 224 6.79 -14.55 22.61
N VAL A 225 7.33 -15.55 21.93
CA VAL A 225 8.69 -16.07 22.14
C VAL A 225 9.52 -15.72 20.92
N THR A 226 10.72 -15.18 21.16
CA THR A 226 11.65 -14.82 20.11
C THR A 226 12.80 -15.82 19.99
N LYS A 227 13.53 -15.82 18.87
CA LYS A 227 14.70 -16.70 18.68
C LYS A 227 15.86 -16.39 19.63
N SER A 228 15.94 -15.14 20.14
CA SER A 228 16.91 -14.81 21.18
C SER A 228 16.54 -15.41 22.56
N GLY A 229 15.36 -16.05 22.67
CA GLY A 229 14.84 -16.63 23.91
C GLY A 229 14.08 -15.63 24.79
N ARG A 230 13.75 -14.44 24.28
CA ARG A 230 12.92 -13.46 25.01
C ARG A 230 11.47 -13.92 25.03
N GLU A 231 10.84 -13.83 26.19
CA GLU A 231 9.43 -14.11 26.40
C GLU A 231 8.69 -12.80 26.74
N ILE A 232 7.74 -12.39 25.90
CA ILE A 232 7.01 -11.13 26.01
C ILE A 232 5.53 -11.45 26.22
N GLY A 233 4.99 -11.04 27.36
CA GLY A 233 3.56 -11.20 27.66
C GLY A 233 2.70 -10.35 26.72
N ALA A 234 1.68 -10.96 26.14
CA ALA A 234 0.78 -10.30 25.17
C ALA A 234 -0.67 -10.71 25.41
N ASP A 235 -1.57 -9.74 25.40
CA ASP A 235 -3.02 -9.97 25.39
C ASP A 235 -3.56 -10.00 23.95
N ALA A 236 -2.83 -9.38 23.01
CA ALA A 236 -3.05 -9.46 21.57
C ALA A 236 -1.72 -9.30 20.81
N VAL A 237 -1.69 -9.79 19.58
CA VAL A 237 -0.55 -9.67 18.67
C VAL A 237 -1.04 -9.13 17.33
N VAL A 238 -0.28 -8.19 16.73
CA VAL A 238 -0.52 -7.73 15.36
C VAL A 238 0.71 -8.00 14.49
N ILE A 239 0.53 -8.72 13.39
CA ILE A 239 1.62 -9.12 12.52
C ILE A 239 1.66 -8.23 11.28
N GLY A 240 2.76 -7.48 11.12
CA GLY A 240 3.11 -6.64 9.97
C GLY A 240 4.26 -7.20 9.16
N ALA A 241 4.17 -8.46 8.71
CA ALA A 241 5.23 -9.18 7.97
C ALA A 241 5.23 -8.90 6.45
N GLY A 242 4.61 -7.82 6.01
CA GLY A 242 4.47 -7.43 4.62
C GLY A 242 3.35 -8.14 3.88
N VAL A 243 3.26 -7.86 2.58
CA VAL A 243 2.21 -8.37 1.69
C VAL A 243 2.81 -9.01 0.44
N GLY A 244 2.00 -9.74 -0.31
CA GLY A 244 2.34 -10.26 -1.63
C GLY A 244 1.21 -9.98 -2.62
N ALA A 245 1.56 -9.68 -3.87
CA ALA A 245 0.58 -9.41 -4.92
C ALA A 245 -0.44 -10.56 -5.06
N ASP A 246 -1.72 -10.22 -5.16
CA ASP A 246 -2.78 -11.21 -5.41
C ASP A 246 -2.91 -11.48 -6.91
N VAL A 247 -2.11 -12.43 -7.39
CA VAL A 247 -1.99 -12.76 -8.81
C VAL A 247 -2.59 -14.13 -9.18
N MET A 248 -3.33 -14.76 -8.26
CA MET A 248 -3.85 -16.11 -8.50
C MET A 248 -4.74 -16.19 -9.73
N LEU A 249 -5.65 -15.23 -9.91
CA LEU A 249 -6.53 -15.15 -11.07
C LEU A 249 -5.74 -14.94 -12.37
N ALA A 250 -4.78 -14.00 -12.36
CA ALA A 250 -3.93 -13.67 -13.51
C ALA A 250 -3.08 -14.87 -13.93
N ARG A 251 -2.44 -15.53 -12.96
CA ARG A 251 -1.65 -16.76 -13.18
C ARG A 251 -2.51 -17.87 -13.76
N GLY A 252 -3.71 -18.09 -13.20
CA GLY A 252 -4.66 -19.09 -13.68
C GLY A 252 -5.17 -18.82 -15.09
N ALA A 253 -5.17 -17.57 -15.53
CA ALA A 253 -5.51 -17.13 -16.88
C ALA A 253 -4.32 -17.16 -17.86
N GLY A 254 -3.10 -17.48 -17.40
CA GLY A 254 -1.90 -17.50 -18.23
C GLY A 254 -1.28 -16.14 -18.50
N LEU A 255 -1.63 -15.10 -17.72
CA LEU A 255 -0.94 -13.80 -17.82
C LEU A 255 0.47 -13.89 -17.26
N GLU A 256 1.39 -13.18 -17.91
CA GLU A 256 2.78 -13.10 -17.50
C GLU A 256 2.92 -12.35 -16.16
N LEU A 257 3.77 -12.89 -15.28
CA LEU A 257 4.15 -12.23 -14.04
C LEU A 257 5.58 -11.69 -14.16
N GLY A 258 5.84 -10.55 -13.57
CA GLY A 258 7.16 -9.97 -13.52
C GLY A 258 8.01 -10.51 -12.36
N GLU A 259 9.24 -10.03 -12.25
CA GLU A 259 10.24 -10.49 -11.26
C GLU A 259 9.82 -10.20 -9.82
N SER A 260 9.11 -9.10 -9.57
CA SER A 260 8.56 -8.77 -8.25
C SER A 260 7.30 -9.57 -7.88
N GLY A 261 6.87 -10.46 -8.78
CA GLY A 261 5.68 -11.30 -8.62
C GLY A 261 4.36 -10.61 -8.94
N GLY A 262 4.38 -9.39 -9.46
CA GLY A 262 3.20 -8.67 -9.94
C GLY A 262 2.76 -9.11 -11.34
N ILE A 263 1.54 -8.73 -11.74
CA ILE A 263 1.05 -8.92 -13.12
C ILE A 263 1.86 -7.98 -14.02
N ARG A 264 2.56 -8.55 -15.01
CA ARG A 264 3.38 -7.77 -15.93
C ARG A 264 2.51 -6.95 -16.87
N VAL A 265 2.75 -5.63 -16.88
CA VAL A 265 2.10 -4.68 -17.80
C VAL A 265 3.13 -3.76 -18.45
N ASP A 266 2.77 -3.17 -19.58
CA ASP A 266 3.57 -2.15 -20.26
C ASP A 266 3.44 -0.76 -19.57
N ALA A 267 4.01 0.27 -20.19
CA ALA A 267 3.90 1.65 -19.70
C ALA A 267 2.45 2.18 -19.72
N GLN A 268 1.56 1.58 -20.51
CA GLN A 268 0.15 1.94 -20.60
C GLN A 268 -0.74 1.13 -19.65
N LEU A 269 -0.12 0.34 -18.77
CA LEU A 269 -0.75 -0.57 -17.80
C LEU A 269 -1.54 -1.72 -18.46
N GLN A 270 -1.27 -2.02 -19.74
CA GLN A 270 -1.88 -3.13 -20.46
C GLN A 270 -1.03 -4.40 -20.31
N THR A 271 -1.68 -5.54 -20.12
CA THR A 271 -1.03 -6.86 -20.12
C THR A 271 -0.67 -7.29 -21.55
N GLY A 272 -0.01 -8.43 -21.71
CA GLY A 272 0.22 -9.02 -23.05
C GLY A 272 -1.08 -9.38 -23.81
N THR A 273 -2.25 -9.25 -23.20
CA THR A 273 -3.56 -9.48 -23.83
C THR A 273 -4.26 -8.13 -24.10
N PRO A 274 -4.53 -7.77 -25.38
CA PRO A 274 -5.17 -6.51 -25.72
C PRO A 274 -6.49 -6.29 -25.00
N GLY A 275 -6.69 -5.08 -24.42
CA GLY A 275 -7.88 -4.71 -23.67
C GLY A 275 -7.98 -5.35 -22.28
N VAL A 276 -6.91 -5.96 -21.79
CA VAL A 276 -6.78 -6.45 -20.42
C VAL A 276 -5.66 -5.68 -19.71
N PHE A 277 -5.98 -5.02 -18.63
CA PHE A 277 -5.10 -4.13 -17.87
C PHE A 277 -4.88 -4.64 -16.45
N ALA A 278 -3.81 -4.19 -15.79
CA ALA A 278 -3.66 -4.37 -14.35
C ALA A 278 -3.21 -3.07 -13.69
N ALA A 279 -3.62 -2.86 -12.41
CA ALA A 279 -3.31 -1.66 -11.65
C ALA A 279 -3.22 -1.93 -10.14
N GLY A 280 -2.58 -0.99 -9.42
CA GLY A 280 -2.37 -1.04 -7.98
C GLY A 280 -1.34 -2.08 -7.56
N ASP A 281 -1.43 -2.55 -6.30
CA ASP A 281 -0.43 -3.43 -5.68
C ASP A 281 -0.16 -4.73 -6.49
N ALA A 282 -1.11 -5.15 -7.33
CA ALA A 282 -0.99 -6.36 -8.15
C ALA A 282 -0.17 -6.15 -9.43
N ALA A 283 0.02 -4.91 -9.90
CA ALA A 283 0.65 -4.61 -11.18
C ALA A 283 2.17 -4.39 -11.04
N GLU A 284 2.94 -5.01 -11.93
CA GLU A 284 4.35 -4.70 -12.17
C GLU A 284 4.46 -4.01 -13.54
N TYR A 285 4.67 -2.71 -13.51
CA TYR A 285 4.60 -1.86 -14.69
C TYR A 285 5.96 -1.33 -15.12
N GLU A 286 6.05 -1.01 -16.41
CA GLU A 286 7.20 -0.32 -16.98
C GLU A 286 7.08 1.18 -16.68
N SER A 287 7.98 1.69 -15.84
CA SER A 287 7.94 3.08 -15.38
C SER A 287 8.76 3.97 -16.29
N VAL A 288 8.10 4.82 -17.07
CA VAL A 288 8.76 5.79 -17.95
C VAL A 288 9.57 6.82 -17.19
N VAL A 289 9.10 7.24 -16.00
CA VAL A 289 9.80 8.20 -15.14
C VAL A 289 11.07 7.62 -14.49
N HIS A 290 11.27 6.30 -14.59
CA HIS A 290 12.45 5.61 -14.11
C HIS A 290 13.20 4.90 -15.26
N GLY A 291 13.17 5.51 -16.46
CA GLY A 291 13.91 5.03 -17.62
C GLY A 291 13.48 3.66 -18.14
N GLY A 292 12.20 3.32 -18.02
CA GLY A 292 11.66 2.02 -18.48
C GLY A 292 11.90 0.86 -17.50
N ARG A 293 12.40 1.12 -16.29
CA ARG A 293 12.55 0.08 -15.26
C ARG A 293 11.19 -0.50 -14.88
N ARG A 294 11.13 -1.81 -14.68
CA ARG A 294 9.94 -2.47 -14.16
C ARG A 294 9.90 -2.34 -12.66
N ILE A 295 8.79 -1.80 -12.15
CA ILE A 295 8.57 -1.59 -10.72
C ILE A 295 7.17 -2.04 -10.32
N ARG A 296 7.04 -2.46 -9.06
CA ARG A 296 5.77 -2.69 -8.39
C ARG A 296 5.76 -1.87 -7.10
N VAL A 297 4.74 -1.06 -6.93
CA VAL A 297 4.63 -0.10 -5.83
C VAL A 297 3.28 -0.28 -5.14
N GLU A 298 3.31 -0.58 -3.85
CA GLU A 298 2.13 -0.87 -3.01
C GLU A 298 1.63 0.39 -2.28
N HIS A 299 1.48 1.49 -3.03
CA HIS A 299 1.03 2.77 -2.47
C HIS A 299 -0.38 3.12 -2.91
N TRP A 300 -1.15 3.72 -1.99
CA TRP A 300 -2.52 4.17 -2.28
C TRP A 300 -2.58 5.14 -3.47
N ASP A 301 -1.69 6.13 -3.51
CA ASP A 301 -1.63 7.13 -4.58
C ASP A 301 -1.34 6.50 -5.94
N VAL A 302 -0.44 5.51 -5.99
CA VAL A 302 -0.14 4.77 -7.23
C VAL A 302 -1.38 4.03 -7.71
N ALA A 303 -2.08 3.30 -6.84
CA ALA A 303 -3.29 2.59 -7.19
C ALA A 303 -4.40 3.55 -7.67
N PHE A 304 -4.53 4.70 -7.01
CA PHE A 304 -5.48 5.76 -7.38
C PHE A 304 -5.20 6.33 -8.78
N ASN A 305 -3.94 6.71 -9.06
CA ASN A 305 -3.55 7.29 -10.33
C ASN A 305 -3.53 6.26 -11.46
N GLN A 306 -3.12 5.01 -11.19
CA GLN A 306 -3.19 3.93 -12.18
C GLN A 306 -4.64 3.61 -12.57
N GLY A 307 -5.58 3.62 -11.62
CA GLY A 307 -7.01 3.48 -11.96
C GLY A 307 -7.50 4.54 -12.94
N LYS A 308 -7.07 5.79 -12.77
CA LYS A 308 -7.35 6.89 -13.71
C LYS A 308 -6.72 6.64 -15.08
N ALA A 309 -5.45 6.25 -15.12
CA ALA A 309 -4.72 6.01 -16.36
C ALA A 309 -5.34 4.85 -17.18
N VAL A 310 -5.69 3.74 -16.51
CA VAL A 310 -6.37 2.61 -17.14
C VAL A 310 -7.71 3.04 -17.74
N ALA A 311 -8.53 3.82 -17.05
CA ALA A 311 -9.79 4.32 -17.59
C ALA A 311 -9.57 5.14 -18.89
N GLN A 312 -8.51 5.95 -18.94
CA GLN A 312 -8.15 6.68 -20.13
C GLN A 312 -7.73 5.74 -21.25
N ASN A 313 -6.88 4.75 -20.96
CA ASN A 313 -6.34 3.82 -21.94
C ASN A 313 -7.41 2.85 -22.47
N MET A 314 -8.42 2.53 -21.69
CA MET A 314 -9.61 1.80 -22.13
C MET A 314 -10.45 2.57 -23.14
N LEU A 315 -10.48 3.90 -23.07
CA LEU A 315 -11.30 4.74 -23.96
C LEU A 315 -10.49 5.29 -25.15
N GLY A 316 -9.15 5.30 -25.05
CA GLY A 316 -8.25 5.86 -26.06
C GLY A 316 -8.26 7.39 -26.16
N PRO A 317 -7.25 7.99 -26.79
CA PRO A 317 -5.99 7.36 -27.17
C PRO A 317 -5.19 6.91 -25.95
N ALA A 318 -4.46 5.80 -26.04
CA ALA A 318 -3.62 5.28 -24.99
C ALA A 318 -2.44 6.23 -24.70
N ALA A 319 -2.08 6.35 -23.43
CA ALA A 319 -0.97 7.17 -22.95
C ALA A 319 -0.17 6.41 -21.87
N ASP A 320 1.11 6.65 -21.84
CA ASP A 320 1.98 6.06 -20.83
C ASP A 320 1.66 6.61 -19.44
N TYR A 321 1.84 5.78 -18.42
CA TYR A 321 1.73 6.17 -17.02
C TYR A 321 3.04 6.81 -16.56
N ASP A 322 3.02 8.14 -16.42
CA ASP A 322 4.18 8.99 -16.16
C ASP A 322 4.18 9.63 -14.76
N VAL A 323 3.34 9.13 -13.85
CA VAL A 323 3.24 9.68 -12.50
C VAL A 323 4.39 9.18 -11.63
N VAL A 324 5.13 10.10 -11.00
CA VAL A 324 6.10 9.78 -9.96
C VAL A 324 5.38 9.22 -8.74
N PRO A 325 5.73 8.01 -8.26
CA PRO A 325 5.11 7.43 -7.08
C PRO A 325 5.19 8.35 -5.87
N TYR A 326 4.09 8.46 -5.16
CA TYR A 326 3.99 9.18 -3.89
C TYR A 326 3.45 8.25 -2.81
N PHE A 327 3.91 8.46 -1.60
CA PHE A 327 3.49 7.74 -0.41
C PHE A 327 3.32 8.72 0.75
N PHE A 328 2.37 8.43 1.63
CA PHE A 328 2.25 9.10 2.91
C PHE A 328 2.00 8.08 4.02
N SER A 329 2.45 8.42 5.21
CA SER A 329 2.20 7.65 6.43
C SER A 329 2.07 8.63 7.60
N ASP A 330 1.31 8.24 8.61
CA ASP A 330 1.16 9.01 9.84
C ASP A 330 1.43 8.10 11.05
N LEU A 331 2.34 8.52 11.91
CA LEU A 331 2.55 7.92 13.21
C LEU A 331 1.72 8.71 14.23
N SER A 332 0.43 8.44 14.29
CA SER A 332 -0.57 9.23 15.01
C SER A 332 -0.54 10.71 14.61
N ASP A 333 -0.51 11.65 15.55
CA ASP A 333 -0.25 13.08 15.35
C ASP A 333 1.21 13.46 15.66
N TRP A 334 2.08 12.45 15.90
CA TRP A 334 3.47 12.65 16.29
C TRP A 334 4.36 13.03 15.10
N ALA A 335 4.15 12.38 13.95
CA ALA A 335 4.83 12.72 12.70
C ALA A 335 4.02 12.29 11.47
N GLY A 336 3.86 13.22 10.52
CA GLY A 336 3.45 12.90 9.15
C GLY A 336 4.68 12.64 8.28
N ILE A 337 4.63 11.55 7.53
CA ILE A 337 5.68 11.12 6.61
C ILE A 337 5.16 11.29 5.21
N GLU A 338 5.88 11.98 4.36
CA GLU A 338 5.61 12.03 2.93
C GLU A 338 6.86 11.60 2.16
N TYR A 339 6.65 10.88 1.07
CA TYR A 339 7.74 10.31 0.28
C TYR A 339 7.40 10.33 -1.20
N VAL A 340 8.36 10.66 -2.04
CA VAL A 340 8.28 10.57 -3.50
C VAL A 340 9.40 9.69 -4.05
N GLY A 341 9.10 8.98 -5.12
CA GLY A 341 10.01 8.04 -5.77
C GLY A 341 9.88 6.62 -5.20
N PRO A 342 10.49 5.63 -5.82
CA PRO A 342 10.66 4.29 -5.29
C PRO A 342 12.15 4.00 -5.10
N ALA A 343 12.92 4.87 -4.41
CA ALA A 343 14.31 4.58 -4.13
C ALA A 343 14.43 3.25 -3.37
N ARG A 344 15.19 2.33 -3.91
CA ARG A 344 15.50 1.04 -3.30
C ARG A 344 16.97 0.95 -2.92
N GLU A 345 17.78 1.66 -3.66
CA GLU A 345 19.22 1.76 -3.51
C GLU A 345 19.62 3.22 -3.72
N TRP A 346 20.59 3.68 -2.99
CA TRP A 346 21.19 5.03 -3.10
C TRP A 346 22.62 4.99 -2.59
N ASP A 347 23.45 5.87 -3.11
CA ASP A 347 24.85 6.02 -2.73
C ASP A 347 25.08 7.25 -1.85
N GLN A 348 24.11 8.18 -1.81
CA GLN A 348 24.23 9.41 -1.03
C GLN A 348 22.87 9.82 -0.43
N GLU A 349 22.89 10.24 0.83
CA GLU A 349 21.78 10.92 1.50
C GLU A 349 22.14 12.38 1.71
N VAL A 350 21.22 13.30 1.36
CA VAL A 350 21.36 14.72 1.59
C VAL A 350 20.22 15.21 2.48
N ILE A 351 20.56 15.68 3.67
CA ILE A 351 19.60 16.14 4.66
C ILE A 351 19.44 17.66 4.57
N ARG A 352 18.18 18.09 4.47
CA ARG A 352 17.78 19.49 4.51
C ARG A 352 16.86 19.73 5.70
N GLY A 353 17.15 20.72 6.52
CA GLY A 353 16.40 21.01 7.74
C GLY A 353 17.01 20.37 8.98
N SER A 354 16.18 20.03 9.96
CA SER A 354 16.62 19.50 11.25
C SER A 354 15.75 18.35 11.72
N MET A 355 16.35 17.18 11.94
CA MET A 355 15.66 16.02 12.54
C MET A 355 15.26 16.30 13.99
N ASP A 356 16.12 16.95 14.78
CA ASP A 356 15.83 17.32 16.18
C ASP A 356 14.60 18.23 16.28
N ALA A 357 14.38 19.07 15.27
CA ALA A 357 13.20 19.94 15.20
C ALA A 357 11.97 19.23 14.60
N GLY A 358 12.08 18.00 14.14
CA GLY A 358 11.00 17.27 13.44
C GLY A 358 10.58 17.93 12.11
N ALA A 359 11.49 18.67 11.47
CA ALA A 359 11.24 19.38 10.22
C ALA A 359 12.44 19.21 9.27
N PHE A 360 12.40 18.17 8.45
CA PHE A 360 13.51 17.80 7.57
C PHE A 360 13.05 17.13 6.29
N THR A 361 13.94 17.13 5.29
CA THR A 361 13.84 16.34 4.06
C THR A 361 15.13 15.57 3.87
N VAL A 362 15.02 14.28 3.51
CA VAL A 362 16.16 13.47 3.07
C VAL A 362 16.01 13.21 1.58
N PHE A 363 16.97 13.68 0.79
CA PHE A 363 17.07 13.39 -0.63
C PHE A 363 17.98 12.19 -0.82
N TYR A 364 17.49 11.14 -1.49
CA TYR A 364 18.22 9.92 -1.81
C TYR A 364 18.75 10.01 -3.23
N LEU A 365 20.06 10.02 -3.39
CA LEU A 365 20.74 10.13 -4.67
C LEU A 365 21.33 8.76 -5.06
N ASP A 366 21.29 8.45 -6.36
CA ASP A 366 21.90 7.29 -6.98
C ASP A 366 22.61 7.77 -8.25
N ASP A 367 23.93 7.64 -8.28
CA ASP A 367 24.81 8.17 -9.35
C ASP A 367 24.49 9.65 -9.69
N GLY A 368 24.38 10.47 -8.65
CA GLY A 368 24.09 11.90 -8.75
C GLY A 368 22.70 12.26 -9.27
N ARG A 369 21.78 11.33 -9.35
CA ARG A 369 20.37 11.54 -9.72
C ARG A 369 19.47 11.29 -8.52
N LEU A 370 18.38 12.06 -8.44
CA LEU A 370 17.43 11.85 -7.35
C LEU A 370 16.58 10.59 -7.59
N ALA A 371 16.74 9.60 -6.71
CA ALA A 371 15.98 8.35 -6.73
C ALA A 371 14.71 8.43 -5.87
N GLY A 372 14.73 9.25 -4.82
CA GLY A 372 13.59 9.46 -3.93
C GLY A 372 13.84 10.63 -2.96
N ALA A 373 12.79 11.06 -2.27
CA ALA A 373 12.88 12.02 -1.18
C ALA A 373 11.82 11.71 -0.12
N LEU A 374 12.25 11.72 1.14
CA LEU A 374 11.44 11.64 2.33
C LEU A 374 11.31 13.02 2.97
N THR A 375 10.14 13.39 3.46
CA THR A 375 10.01 14.58 4.30
C THR A 375 9.13 14.35 5.52
N VAL A 376 9.47 15.07 6.58
CA VAL A 376 8.66 15.29 7.77
C VAL A 376 8.53 16.80 7.96
N GLY A 377 7.30 17.32 7.94
CA GLY A 377 7.03 18.74 8.17
C GLY A 377 7.54 19.71 7.11
N ARG A 378 7.97 19.25 5.91
CA ARG A 378 8.52 20.08 4.81
C ARG A 378 8.00 19.63 3.44
N SER A 379 6.68 19.52 3.29
CA SER A 379 6.03 19.03 2.05
C SER A 379 6.39 19.85 0.80
N GLU A 380 6.75 21.12 0.96
CA GLU A 380 7.18 22.01 -0.13
C GLU A 380 8.42 21.48 -0.88
N ASP A 381 9.35 20.81 -0.19
CA ASP A 381 10.58 20.28 -0.80
C ASP A 381 10.29 19.15 -1.81
N LEU A 382 9.14 18.45 -1.67
CA LEU A 382 8.78 17.35 -2.56
C LEU A 382 8.40 17.78 -3.98
N GLN A 383 8.09 19.05 -4.21
CA GLN A 383 7.78 19.54 -5.56
C GLN A 383 9.04 19.49 -6.44
N LEU A 384 10.18 19.96 -5.91
CA LEU A 384 11.45 19.80 -6.60
C LEU A 384 11.79 18.33 -6.82
N ALA A 385 11.65 17.50 -5.77
CA ALA A 385 11.96 16.08 -5.85
C ALA A 385 11.19 15.39 -6.99
N ARG A 386 9.89 15.66 -7.13
CA ARG A 386 9.06 15.14 -8.24
C ARG A 386 9.59 15.59 -9.61
N ARG A 387 9.96 16.87 -9.77
CA ARG A 387 10.50 17.40 -11.03
C ARG A 387 11.82 16.73 -11.41
N LEU A 388 12.74 16.58 -10.45
CA LEU A 388 14.04 15.97 -10.67
C LEU A 388 13.92 14.48 -11.03
N ILE A 389 13.07 13.74 -10.33
CA ILE A 389 12.80 12.33 -10.63
C ILE A 389 12.18 12.20 -12.02
N ALA A 390 11.15 12.98 -12.32
CA ALA A 390 10.45 12.92 -13.61
C ALA A 390 11.36 13.28 -14.81
N SER A 391 12.27 14.24 -14.63
CA SER A 391 13.20 14.66 -15.67
C SER A 391 14.42 13.74 -15.81
N GLY A 392 14.74 12.95 -14.77
CA GLY A 392 15.99 12.19 -14.68
C GLY A 392 17.24 13.08 -14.64
N ALA A 393 17.07 14.38 -14.35
CA ALA A 393 18.19 15.32 -14.31
C ALA A 393 19.17 14.97 -13.19
N SER A 394 20.48 15.05 -13.49
CA SER A 394 21.51 14.94 -12.46
C SER A 394 21.53 16.21 -11.60
N VAL A 395 21.56 16.03 -10.30
CA VAL A 395 21.85 17.12 -9.36
C VAL A 395 23.35 17.34 -9.20
N GLY A 396 24.18 16.33 -9.59
CA GLY A 396 25.63 16.42 -9.62
C GLY A 396 26.23 17.07 -8.38
N ASP A 397 27.06 18.10 -8.58
CA ASP A 397 27.74 18.81 -7.49
C ASP A 397 26.84 19.76 -6.68
N ARG A 398 25.51 19.77 -6.93
CA ARG A 398 24.55 20.66 -6.24
C ARG A 398 23.98 20.07 -4.95
N SER A 399 24.52 18.95 -4.46
CA SER A 399 24.07 18.34 -3.20
C SER A 399 24.16 19.29 -2.01
N ALA A 400 25.20 20.14 -1.95
CA ALA A 400 25.31 21.17 -0.93
C ALA A 400 24.18 22.22 -1.00
N GLN A 401 23.69 22.54 -2.20
CA GLN A 401 22.55 23.45 -2.40
C GLN A 401 21.22 22.80 -1.98
N LEU A 402 21.07 21.49 -2.15
CA LEU A 402 19.91 20.78 -1.64
C LEU A 402 19.82 20.85 -0.12
N ALA A 403 20.95 20.79 0.59
CA ALA A 403 20.99 20.87 2.06
C ALA A 403 20.75 22.29 2.59
N ASP A 404 21.10 23.33 1.82
CA ASP A 404 21.11 24.72 2.28
C ASP A 404 19.69 25.32 2.29
N LEU A 405 19.17 25.62 3.48
CA LEU A 405 17.84 26.22 3.67
C LEU A 405 17.69 27.63 3.05
N SER A 406 18.80 28.34 2.79
CA SER A 406 18.77 29.67 2.14
C SER A 406 18.56 29.57 0.63
N VAL A 407 18.78 28.41 0.03
CA VAL A 407 18.57 28.15 -1.39
C VAL A 407 17.11 27.89 -1.68
N ASP A 408 16.55 28.66 -2.59
CA ASP A 408 15.23 28.40 -3.15
C ASP A 408 15.33 27.20 -4.11
N LEU A 409 14.68 26.09 -3.71
CA LEU A 409 14.70 24.85 -4.49
C LEU A 409 14.07 25.00 -5.89
N ASP A 410 13.22 25.99 -6.12
CA ASP A 410 12.63 26.24 -7.44
C ASP A 410 13.66 26.77 -8.46
N THR A 411 14.85 27.17 -7.98
CA THR A 411 15.95 27.63 -8.83
C THR A 411 16.92 26.50 -9.23
N LEU A 412 16.74 25.30 -8.69
CA LEU A 412 17.55 24.09 -8.97
C LEU A 412 16.89 23.23 -10.05
#